data_69b3dca99ca857b96040eca39168365e
#
_entry.id   69b3dca99ca857b96040eca39168365e
#
_cell.length_a   1.000
_cell.length_b   1.000
_cell.length_c   1.000
_cell.angle_alpha   90.00
_cell.angle_beta   90.00
_cell.angle_gamma   90.00
#
_symmetry.space_group_name_H-M   'P 1'
#
loop_
_entity.id
_entity.type
_entity.pdbx_description
1 polymer ?
#
loop_
_entity_poly.entity_id
_entity_poly.type
_entity_poly.pdbx_seq_one_letter_code
_entity_poly.pdbx_strand_id
1 'polypeptide(L)'
;MKKQIIAIGRQCGSGGYTIGRELAQRLNIPFYDKEYLDAAADQEAGHTPSCTSLLFCLTTGMYDGYLLTRPSGEGLAAHQSALIRRLADQGPCVFVGRCADYILRDREDCLRVFIHGDKGDRIHRLVTEEGLDPDSAQRLVESRDGMRSRHYQYLTGEVWGDEKNYDLILDSSALGLDRCMEQILAACE
;
A
#
# COMPACT_ATOMS: atom_id res chain seq x y z
N MET A 1 9.79 21.20 0.35
CA MET A 1 9.68 19.85 0.94
C MET A 1 11.05 19.19 0.85
N LYS A 2 11.59 18.70 1.95
CA LYS A 2 12.83 17.87 1.97
C LYS A 2 12.50 16.45 1.52
N LYS A 3 11.32 15.93 1.92
CA LYS A 3 10.81 14.63 1.52
C LYS A 3 9.83 14.84 0.37
N GLN A 4 10.17 14.31 -0.80
CA GLN A 4 9.37 14.46 -2.02
C GLN A 4 8.55 13.21 -2.34
N ILE A 5 8.98 12.05 -1.86
CA ILE A 5 8.33 10.76 -2.05
C ILE A 5 7.72 10.32 -0.72
N ILE A 6 6.48 9.85 -0.76
CA ILE A 6 5.79 9.32 0.42
C ILE A 6 5.44 7.86 0.14
N ALA A 7 6.02 6.93 0.92
CA ALA A 7 5.76 5.50 0.82
C ALA A 7 4.94 5.03 2.03
N ILE A 8 3.71 4.58 1.80
CA ILE A 8 2.74 4.26 2.86
C ILE A 8 2.52 2.75 2.95
N GLY A 9 3.04 2.13 4.04
CA GLY A 9 2.58 0.85 4.54
C GLY A 9 1.31 1.03 5.39
N ARG A 10 0.39 0.06 5.38
CA ARG A 10 -0.90 0.24 6.09
C ARG A 10 -1.58 -1.07 6.42
N GLN A 11 -2.25 -1.13 7.54
CA GLN A 11 -3.19 -2.20 7.87
C GLN A 11 -4.50 -2.06 7.07
N CYS A 12 -5.22 -3.16 6.89
CA CYS A 12 -6.53 -3.16 6.26
C CYS A 12 -7.54 -2.39 7.13
N GLY A 13 -8.31 -1.50 6.52
CA GLY A 13 -9.28 -0.65 7.26
C GLY A 13 -8.68 0.49 8.08
N SER A 14 -7.34 0.71 8.05
CA SER A 14 -6.71 1.83 8.78
C SER A 14 -6.88 3.21 8.11
N GLY A 15 -7.53 3.28 6.95
CA GLY A 15 -7.66 4.53 6.19
C GLY A 15 -6.41 4.95 5.42
N GLY A 16 -5.34 4.14 5.43
CA GLY A 16 -4.08 4.50 4.78
C GLY A 16 -4.17 4.68 3.26
N TYR A 17 -5.12 4.02 2.59
CA TYR A 17 -5.41 4.26 1.17
C TYR A 17 -6.01 5.66 0.95
N THR A 18 -7.02 6.00 1.73
CA THR A 18 -7.70 7.30 1.68
C THR A 18 -6.71 8.43 1.96
N ILE A 19 -5.90 8.29 3.03
CA ILE A 19 -4.84 9.25 3.39
C ILE A 19 -3.88 9.44 2.21
N GLY A 20 -3.37 8.36 1.63
CA GLY A 20 -2.41 8.46 0.51
C GLY A 20 -2.99 9.15 -0.72
N ARG A 21 -4.24 8.83 -1.08
CA ARG A 21 -4.94 9.46 -2.21
C ARG A 21 -5.18 10.95 -1.98
N GLU A 22 -5.63 11.33 -0.79
CA GLU A 22 -5.89 12.73 -0.45
C GLU A 22 -4.59 13.54 -0.35
N LEU A 23 -3.51 12.97 0.19
CA LEU A 23 -2.19 13.60 0.19
C LEU A 23 -1.72 13.90 -1.25
N ALA A 24 -1.83 12.93 -2.14
CA ALA A 24 -1.45 13.12 -3.54
C ALA A 24 -2.28 14.24 -4.21
N GLN A 25 -3.58 14.31 -3.93
CA GLN A 25 -4.46 15.37 -4.43
C GLN A 25 -4.08 16.75 -3.85
N ARG A 26 -3.87 16.86 -2.53
CA ARG A 26 -3.49 18.12 -1.87
C ARG A 26 -2.14 18.65 -2.33
N LEU A 27 -1.19 17.75 -2.58
CA LEU A 27 0.15 18.10 -3.06
C LEU A 27 0.24 18.23 -4.58
N ASN A 28 -0.83 17.87 -5.30
CA ASN A 28 -0.88 17.82 -6.77
C ASN A 28 0.27 16.99 -7.36
N ILE A 29 0.48 15.78 -6.81
CA ILE A 29 1.51 14.81 -7.23
C ILE A 29 0.89 13.46 -7.59
N PRO A 30 1.58 12.64 -8.40
CA PRO A 30 1.11 11.30 -8.76
C PRO A 30 0.83 10.39 -7.56
N PHE A 31 -0.20 9.54 -7.70
CA PHE A 31 -0.58 8.51 -6.75
C PHE A 31 -0.44 7.12 -7.38
N TYR A 32 0.31 6.25 -6.76
CA TYR A 32 0.58 4.89 -7.22
C TYR A 32 0.14 3.88 -6.16
N ASP A 33 -0.95 3.22 -6.42
CA ASP A 33 -1.46 2.14 -5.58
C ASP A 33 -1.05 0.75 -6.08
N LYS A 34 -1.54 -0.28 -5.38
CA LYS A 34 -1.29 -1.67 -5.73
C LYS A 34 -1.78 -1.99 -7.15
N GLU A 35 -3.00 -1.55 -7.49
CA GLU A 35 -3.63 -1.84 -8.77
C GLU A 35 -2.83 -1.25 -9.93
N TYR A 36 -2.39 -0.02 -9.80
CA TYR A 36 -1.54 0.64 -10.79
C TYR A 36 -0.20 -0.08 -10.95
N LEU A 37 0.48 -0.35 -9.83
CA LEU A 37 1.82 -0.96 -9.85
C LEU A 37 1.81 -2.38 -10.39
N ASP A 38 0.76 -3.15 -10.11
CA ASP A 38 0.62 -4.50 -10.62
C ASP A 38 0.32 -4.51 -12.12
N ALA A 39 -0.60 -3.67 -12.58
CA ALA A 39 -0.94 -3.57 -13.99
C ALA A 39 0.24 -3.09 -14.85
N ALA A 40 0.99 -2.09 -14.37
CA ALA A 40 2.16 -1.57 -15.07
C ALA A 40 3.32 -2.58 -15.11
N ALA A 41 3.57 -3.31 -14.02
CA ALA A 41 4.58 -4.36 -13.98
C ALA A 41 4.23 -5.55 -14.90
N ASP A 42 2.98 -5.94 -14.97
CA ASP A 42 2.50 -6.98 -15.88
C ASP A 42 2.68 -6.58 -17.36
N GLN A 43 2.38 -5.34 -17.69
CA GLN A 43 2.55 -4.81 -19.05
C GLN A 43 4.02 -4.81 -19.47
N GLU A 44 4.93 -4.42 -18.60
CA GLU A 44 6.37 -4.43 -18.86
C GLU A 44 6.96 -5.84 -18.97
N ALA A 45 6.43 -6.79 -18.22
CA ALA A 45 6.83 -8.19 -18.29
C ALA A 45 6.30 -8.91 -19.54
N GLY A 46 5.54 -8.22 -20.41
CA GLY A 46 4.92 -8.81 -21.59
C GLY A 46 3.77 -9.77 -21.27
N HIS A 47 3.27 -9.73 -20.03
CA HIS A 47 2.10 -10.48 -19.63
C HIS A 47 0.87 -9.60 -19.83
N THR A 48 0.14 -9.81 -20.92
CA THR A 48 -1.21 -9.26 -21.07
C THR A 48 -2.11 -9.98 -20.07
N PRO A 49 -2.71 -9.28 -19.09
CA PRO A 49 -3.71 -9.91 -18.24
C PRO A 49 -4.84 -10.43 -19.15
N SER A 50 -5.14 -11.71 -19.07
CA SER A 50 -6.30 -12.25 -19.78
C SER A 50 -7.53 -11.47 -19.31
N CYS A 51 -8.31 -10.94 -20.26
CA CYS A 51 -9.52 -10.15 -19.98
C CYS A 51 -10.50 -10.89 -19.04
N THR A 52 -10.53 -12.21 -19.11
CA THR A 52 -11.30 -13.11 -18.24
C THR A 52 -10.79 -13.12 -16.80
N SER A 53 -9.48 -13.04 -16.59
CA SER A 53 -8.89 -13.02 -15.24
C SER A 53 -9.13 -11.70 -14.53
N LEU A 54 -9.08 -10.58 -15.27
CA LEU A 54 -9.40 -9.25 -14.74
C LEU A 54 -10.87 -9.12 -14.36
N LEU A 55 -11.77 -9.61 -15.22
CA LEU A 55 -13.20 -9.57 -14.96
C LEU A 55 -13.60 -10.48 -13.78
N PHE A 56 -13.00 -11.66 -13.68
CA PHE A 56 -13.21 -12.57 -12.56
C PHE A 56 -12.73 -11.96 -11.23
N CYS A 57 -11.56 -11.32 -11.23
CA CYS A 57 -11.01 -10.64 -10.04
C CYS A 57 -11.86 -9.45 -9.60
N LEU A 58 -12.36 -8.65 -10.54
CA LEU A 58 -13.24 -7.50 -10.27
C LEU A 58 -14.61 -7.93 -9.71
N THR A 59 -15.16 -9.07 -10.17
CA THR A 59 -16.47 -9.55 -9.74
C THR A 59 -16.45 -10.35 -8.44
N THR A 60 -15.33 -10.97 -8.10
CA THR A 60 -15.23 -11.87 -6.93
C THR A 60 -14.45 -11.25 -5.74
N GLY A 61 -13.85 -10.09 -5.90
CA GLY A 61 -12.98 -9.50 -4.87
C GLY A 61 -11.71 -10.33 -4.58
N MET A 62 -11.44 -11.37 -5.37
CA MET A 62 -10.31 -12.30 -5.19
C MET A 62 -9.00 -11.79 -5.81
N TYR A 63 -8.91 -10.51 -6.10
CA TYR A 63 -7.73 -9.90 -6.71
C TYR A 63 -6.44 -10.16 -5.92
N ASP A 64 -6.53 -10.13 -4.58
CA ASP A 64 -5.39 -10.44 -3.72
C ASP A 64 -4.94 -11.90 -3.77
N GLY A 65 -5.88 -12.85 -3.96
CA GLY A 65 -5.58 -14.28 -4.08
C GLY A 65 -4.93 -14.66 -5.41
N TYR A 66 -5.31 -13.99 -6.49
CA TYR A 66 -4.79 -14.26 -7.83
C TYR A 66 -3.28 -13.93 -7.95
N LEU A 67 -2.83 -12.85 -7.32
CA LEU A 67 -1.42 -12.45 -7.31
C LEU A 67 -0.52 -13.34 -6.43
N LEU A 68 -1.10 -13.98 -5.42
CA LEU A 68 -0.38 -14.97 -4.59
C LEU A 68 -0.27 -16.34 -5.27
N THR A 69 -1.18 -16.66 -6.20
CA THR A 69 -1.19 -17.95 -6.92
C THR A 69 -0.46 -17.90 -8.26
N ARG A 70 -0.09 -16.70 -8.75
CA ARG A 70 0.86 -16.61 -9.85
C ARG A 70 2.19 -17.22 -9.40
N PRO A 71 2.84 -18.05 -10.23
CA PRO A 71 4.25 -18.30 -10.04
C PRO A 71 4.96 -16.95 -10.18
N SER A 72 5.02 -16.22 -9.07
CA SER A 72 5.86 -15.04 -8.94
C SER A 72 7.29 -15.53 -8.96
N GLY A 73 7.78 -15.83 -10.17
CA GLY A 73 9.18 -15.97 -10.35
C GLY A 73 9.87 -14.69 -9.87
N GLU A 74 11.09 -14.80 -9.42
CA GLU A 74 11.97 -13.69 -9.02
C GLU A 74 11.90 -12.49 -10.00
N GLY A 75 11.48 -12.72 -11.25
CA GLY A 75 11.27 -11.72 -12.28
C GLY A 75 10.18 -10.66 -11.94
N LEU A 76 9.01 -11.03 -11.45
CA LEU A 76 7.93 -10.05 -11.22
C LEU A 76 8.24 -9.09 -10.07
N ALA A 77 8.81 -9.59 -8.98
CA ALA A 77 9.23 -8.75 -7.86
C ALA A 77 10.36 -7.80 -8.28
N ALA A 78 11.29 -8.26 -9.13
CA ALA A 78 12.36 -7.42 -9.68
C ALA A 78 11.80 -6.33 -10.61
N HIS A 79 10.86 -6.66 -11.50
CA HIS A 79 10.20 -5.68 -12.38
C HIS A 79 9.42 -4.64 -11.58
N GLN A 80 8.68 -5.06 -10.55
CA GLN A 80 7.92 -4.16 -9.69
C GLN A 80 8.85 -3.22 -8.90
N SER A 81 9.98 -3.73 -8.40
CA SER A 81 10.98 -2.92 -7.72
C SER A 81 11.65 -1.92 -8.66
N ALA A 82 11.98 -2.32 -9.89
CA ALA A 82 12.52 -1.43 -10.91
C ALA A 82 11.51 -0.33 -11.32
N LEU A 83 10.24 -0.69 -11.48
CA LEU A 83 9.16 0.26 -11.77
C LEU A 83 9.02 1.30 -10.66
N ILE A 84 8.95 0.88 -9.38
CA ILE A 84 8.82 1.80 -8.24
C ILE A 84 10.01 2.77 -8.19
N ARG A 85 11.25 2.30 -8.36
CA ARG A 85 12.44 3.16 -8.41
C ARG A 85 12.37 4.17 -9.56
N ARG A 86 12.01 3.72 -10.76
CA ARG A 86 11.88 4.58 -11.95
C ARG A 86 10.79 5.65 -11.78
N LEU A 87 9.64 5.30 -11.21
CA LEU A 87 8.57 6.26 -10.93
C LEU A 87 9.02 7.28 -9.87
N ALA A 88 9.75 6.85 -8.85
CA ALA A 88 10.34 7.72 -7.84
C ALA A 88 11.40 8.68 -8.41
N ASP A 89 12.11 8.30 -9.47
CA ASP A 89 13.08 9.14 -10.15
C ASP A 89 12.44 10.22 -11.05
N GLN A 90 11.15 10.07 -11.38
CA GLN A 90 10.43 11.06 -12.19
C GLN A 90 10.00 12.30 -11.38
N GLY A 91 10.02 12.24 -10.06
CA GLY A 91 9.71 13.37 -9.18
C GLY A 91 8.82 13.01 -7.98
N PRO A 92 8.25 14.04 -7.34
CA PRO A 92 7.39 13.85 -6.17
C PRO A 92 6.21 12.92 -6.45
N CYS A 93 5.94 11.97 -5.54
CA CYS A 93 4.83 11.02 -5.69
C CYS A 93 4.47 10.35 -4.36
N VAL A 94 3.31 9.70 -4.33
CA VAL A 94 2.82 8.87 -3.21
C VAL A 94 2.68 7.43 -3.67
N PHE A 95 3.31 6.51 -2.95
CA PHE A 95 3.13 5.07 -3.12
C PHE A 95 2.32 4.49 -1.96
N VAL A 96 1.40 3.58 -2.25
CA VAL A 96 0.65 2.87 -1.22
C VAL A 96 0.81 1.36 -1.39
N GLY A 97 1.61 0.75 -0.51
CA GLY A 97 1.90 -0.68 -0.46
C GLY A 97 3.04 -1.13 -1.38
N ARG A 98 3.02 -2.42 -1.75
CA ARG A 98 4.04 -3.09 -2.59
C ARG A 98 5.48 -2.96 -2.08
N CYS A 99 5.63 -2.88 -0.76
CA CYS A 99 6.94 -2.72 -0.11
C CYS A 99 7.74 -1.52 -0.64
N ALA A 100 7.03 -0.45 -1.11
CA ALA A 100 7.69 0.75 -1.61
C ALA A 100 8.57 1.41 -0.54
N ASP A 101 8.16 1.34 0.73
CA ASP A 101 8.93 1.73 1.90
C ASP A 101 10.31 1.03 1.96
N TYR A 102 10.35 -0.27 1.71
CA TYR A 102 11.60 -1.03 1.68
C TYR A 102 12.40 -0.80 0.41
N ILE A 103 11.73 -0.76 -0.76
CA ILE A 103 12.39 -0.57 -2.06
C ILE A 103 13.10 0.79 -2.13
N LEU A 104 12.53 1.81 -1.47
CA LEU A 104 13.04 3.19 -1.47
C LEU A 104 13.76 3.57 -0.16
N ARG A 105 14.10 2.59 0.70
CA ARG A 105 14.70 2.83 2.02
C ARG A 105 16.04 3.58 1.99
N ASP A 106 16.77 3.45 0.89
CA ASP A 106 18.08 4.09 0.72
C ASP A 106 17.98 5.54 0.20
N ARG A 107 16.74 6.04 -0.03
CA ARG A 107 16.50 7.40 -0.53
C ARG A 107 16.25 8.37 0.62
N GLU A 108 17.06 9.39 0.73
CA GLU A 108 16.92 10.44 1.74
C GLU A 108 15.67 11.31 1.53
N ASP A 109 15.19 11.43 0.28
CA ASP A 109 13.99 12.19 -0.11
C ASP A 109 12.68 11.38 0.02
N CYS A 110 12.73 10.14 0.49
CA CYS A 110 11.56 9.30 0.76
C CYS A 110 11.18 9.39 2.25
N LEU A 111 9.88 9.63 2.52
CA LEU A 111 9.26 9.48 3.83
C LEU A 111 8.53 8.14 3.88
N ARG A 112 8.98 7.25 4.77
CA ARG A 112 8.39 5.92 4.96
C ARG A 112 7.41 5.97 6.13
N VAL A 113 6.14 5.75 5.83
CA VAL A 113 5.03 5.86 6.79
C VAL A 113 4.34 4.52 6.97
N PHE A 114 4.00 4.16 8.21
CA PHE A 114 3.12 3.03 8.49
C PHE A 114 1.86 3.51 9.21
N ILE A 115 0.69 3.14 8.70
CA ILE A 115 -0.60 3.52 9.28
C ILE A 115 -1.30 2.27 9.80
N HIS A 116 -1.51 2.25 11.11
CA HIS A 116 -2.25 1.20 11.81
C HIS A 116 -3.49 1.78 12.53
N GLY A 117 -4.21 0.93 13.22
CA GLY A 117 -5.32 1.32 14.07
C GLY A 117 -5.87 0.14 14.86
N ASP A 118 -6.73 0.42 15.82
CA ASP A 118 -7.45 -0.60 16.56
C ASP A 118 -8.25 -1.51 15.62
N LYS A 119 -8.27 -2.80 15.92
CA LYS A 119 -8.91 -3.80 15.05
C LYS A 119 -10.42 -3.54 14.92
N GLY A 120 -11.08 -3.16 16.02
CA GLY A 120 -12.52 -2.86 16.03
C GLY A 120 -12.85 -1.66 15.15
N ASP A 121 -12.05 -0.58 15.25
CA ASP A 121 -12.24 0.63 14.44
C ASP A 121 -12.00 0.35 12.94
N ARG A 122 -11.02 -0.47 12.63
CA ARG A 122 -10.73 -0.87 11.25
C ARG A 122 -11.85 -1.72 10.64
N ILE A 123 -12.43 -2.64 11.42
CA ILE A 123 -13.61 -3.41 11.03
C ILE A 123 -14.80 -2.48 10.85
N HIS A 124 -15.05 -1.60 11.82
CA HIS A 124 -16.16 -0.64 11.76
C HIS A 124 -16.07 0.25 10.52
N ARG A 125 -14.89 0.71 10.15
CA ARG A 125 -14.68 1.51 8.93
C ARG A 125 -15.06 0.73 7.68
N LEU A 126 -14.68 -0.54 7.56
CA LEU A 126 -15.06 -1.37 6.40
C LEU A 126 -16.58 -1.62 6.33
N VAL A 127 -17.24 -1.77 7.48
CA VAL A 127 -18.70 -1.89 7.55
C VAL A 127 -19.38 -0.61 7.07
N THR A 128 -18.90 0.55 7.52
CA THR A 128 -19.56 1.85 7.25
C THR A 128 -19.22 2.40 5.86
N GLU A 129 -17.99 2.25 5.41
CA GLU A 129 -17.52 2.82 4.13
C GLU A 129 -17.70 1.88 2.95
N GLU A 130 -17.53 0.57 3.15
CA GLU A 130 -17.61 -0.43 2.07
C GLU A 130 -18.93 -1.24 2.11
N GLY A 131 -19.78 -1.05 3.12
CA GLY A 131 -21.07 -1.72 3.25
C GLY A 131 -20.98 -3.22 3.55
N LEU A 132 -19.85 -3.69 4.09
CA LEU A 132 -19.64 -5.10 4.44
C LEU A 132 -20.40 -5.47 5.72
N ASP A 133 -20.83 -6.73 5.82
CA ASP A 133 -21.29 -7.26 7.11
C ASP A 133 -20.07 -7.41 8.08
N PRO A 134 -20.29 -7.32 9.41
CA PRO A 134 -19.21 -7.35 10.39
C PRO A 134 -18.30 -8.57 10.32
N ASP A 135 -18.87 -9.76 10.10
CA ASP A 135 -18.10 -11.01 10.04
C ASP A 135 -17.21 -11.05 8.79
N SER A 136 -17.71 -10.58 7.66
CA SER A 136 -16.95 -10.46 6.42
C SER A 136 -15.86 -9.40 6.55
N ALA A 137 -16.14 -8.27 7.17
CA ALA A 137 -15.15 -7.21 7.44
C ALA A 137 -14.02 -7.73 8.35
N GLN A 138 -14.35 -8.50 9.39
CA GLN A 138 -13.35 -9.09 10.27
C GLN A 138 -12.46 -10.08 9.51
N ARG A 139 -13.05 -11.01 8.77
CA ARG A 139 -12.30 -11.97 7.95
C ARG A 139 -11.39 -11.27 6.94
N LEU A 140 -11.88 -10.18 6.34
CA LEU A 140 -11.12 -9.40 5.37
C LEU A 140 -9.89 -8.72 6.01
N VAL A 141 -10.05 -8.10 7.17
CA VAL A 141 -8.94 -7.50 7.93
C VAL A 141 -7.87 -8.53 8.23
N GLU A 142 -8.26 -9.69 8.80
CA GLU A 142 -7.31 -10.75 9.17
C GLU A 142 -6.60 -11.34 7.94
N SER A 143 -7.35 -11.62 6.88
CA SER A 143 -6.81 -12.19 5.65
C SER A 143 -5.84 -11.22 4.96
N ARG A 144 -6.24 -9.96 4.74
CA ARG A 144 -5.42 -8.97 4.05
C ARG A 144 -4.15 -8.61 4.81
N ASP A 145 -4.25 -8.44 6.13
CA ASP A 145 -3.08 -8.13 6.95
C ASP A 145 -2.11 -9.33 7.02
N GLY A 146 -2.65 -10.54 7.15
CA GLY A 146 -1.84 -11.76 7.08
C GLY A 146 -1.14 -11.94 5.73
N MET A 147 -1.80 -11.61 4.61
CA MET A 147 -1.19 -11.64 3.28
C MET A 147 -0.08 -10.59 3.13
N ARG A 148 -0.33 -9.35 3.59
CA ARG A 148 0.66 -8.26 3.53
C ARG A 148 1.90 -8.56 4.37
N SER A 149 1.70 -9.08 5.58
CA SER A 149 2.79 -9.47 6.47
C SER A 149 3.68 -10.56 5.85
N ARG A 150 3.07 -11.64 5.31
CA ARG A 150 3.82 -12.70 4.63
C ARG A 150 4.55 -12.20 3.38
N HIS A 151 3.89 -11.36 2.58
CA HIS A 151 4.49 -10.80 1.37
C HIS A 151 5.68 -9.90 1.70
N TYR A 152 5.53 -9.04 2.73
CA TYR A 152 6.61 -8.17 3.19
C TYR A 152 7.80 -8.97 3.69
N GLN A 153 7.57 -9.95 4.56
CA GLN A 153 8.62 -10.82 5.07
C GLN A 153 9.32 -11.62 3.97
N TYR A 154 8.57 -12.12 2.99
CA TYR A 154 9.15 -12.87 1.85
C TYR A 154 10.07 -12.00 1.00
N LEU A 155 9.67 -10.75 0.70
CA LEU A 155 10.45 -9.84 -0.14
C LEU A 155 11.61 -9.17 0.59
N THR A 156 11.45 -8.88 1.88
CA THR A 156 12.38 -8.02 2.62
C THR A 156 13.20 -8.77 3.66
N GLY A 157 12.72 -9.91 4.13
CA GLY A 157 13.25 -10.60 5.30
C GLY A 157 12.88 -9.95 6.64
N GLU A 158 12.13 -8.84 6.62
CA GLU A 158 11.82 -8.00 7.78
C GLU A 158 10.38 -8.18 8.25
N VAL A 159 10.09 -7.69 9.46
CA VAL A 159 8.75 -7.73 10.04
C VAL A 159 7.93 -6.53 9.57
N TRP A 160 6.77 -6.80 8.99
CA TRP A 160 5.85 -5.76 8.54
C TRP A 160 5.28 -4.95 9.72
N GLY A 161 5.40 -3.62 9.65
CA GLY A 161 4.98 -2.72 10.72
C GLY A 161 5.99 -2.57 11.87
N ASP A 162 7.19 -3.18 11.78
CA ASP A 162 8.26 -2.94 12.77
C ASP A 162 8.71 -1.47 12.67
N GLU A 163 8.77 -0.79 13.82
CA GLU A 163 9.12 0.62 13.94
C GLU A 163 10.45 0.99 13.27
N LYS A 164 11.39 0.05 13.22
CA LYS A 164 12.70 0.27 12.59
C LYS A 164 12.65 0.53 11.09
N ASN A 165 11.57 0.10 10.44
CA ASN A 165 11.43 0.15 9.00
C ASN A 165 10.79 1.44 8.50
N TYR A 166 10.29 2.28 9.41
CA TYR A 166 9.51 3.47 9.06
C TYR A 166 10.04 4.72 9.75
N ASP A 167 9.92 5.85 9.08
CA ASP A 167 10.27 7.15 9.63
C ASP A 167 9.13 7.71 10.49
N LEU A 168 7.89 7.27 10.22
CA LEU A 168 6.69 7.71 10.92
C LEU A 168 5.68 6.57 11.04
N ILE A 169 5.20 6.30 12.26
CA ILE A 169 4.13 5.35 12.54
C ILE A 169 2.95 6.09 13.14
N LEU A 170 1.77 5.88 12.56
CA LEU A 170 0.56 6.62 12.91
C LEU A 170 -0.58 5.67 13.29
N ASP A 171 -1.16 5.91 14.45
CA ASP A 171 -2.39 5.26 14.89
C ASP A 171 -3.60 6.07 14.43
N SER A 172 -4.28 5.60 13.39
CA SER A 172 -5.46 6.27 12.83
C SER A 172 -6.70 6.18 13.71
N SER A 173 -6.74 5.26 14.67
CA SER A 173 -7.82 5.18 15.66
C SER A 173 -7.68 6.27 16.72
N ALA A 174 -6.48 6.54 17.16
CA ALA A 174 -6.20 7.57 18.15
C ALA A 174 -6.21 9.00 17.56
N LEU A 175 -5.70 9.16 16.35
CA LEU A 175 -5.49 10.48 15.74
C LEU A 175 -6.64 10.93 14.83
N GLY A 176 -7.31 9.97 14.17
CA GLY A 176 -8.17 10.27 13.02
C GLY A 176 -7.37 10.52 11.73
N LEU A 177 -8.06 10.44 10.57
CA LEU A 177 -7.38 10.51 9.27
C LEU A 177 -6.77 11.88 9.00
N ASP A 178 -7.47 12.96 9.36
CA ASP A 178 -7.00 14.34 9.11
C ASP A 178 -5.69 14.64 9.83
N ARG A 179 -5.60 14.28 11.11
CA ARG A 179 -4.36 14.49 11.87
C ARG A 179 -3.22 13.60 11.38
N CYS A 180 -3.52 12.38 10.92
CA CYS A 180 -2.51 11.55 10.27
C CYS A 180 -1.95 12.26 9.02
N MET A 181 -2.80 12.85 8.19
CA MET A 181 -2.36 13.62 7.01
C MET A 181 -1.53 14.85 7.40
N GLU A 182 -1.95 15.59 8.41
CA GLU A 182 -1.21 16.77 8.92
C GLU A 182 0.20 16.37 9.39
N GLN A 183 0.33 15.26 10.13
CA GLN A 183 1.63 14.78 10.59
C GLN A 183 2.53 14.33 9.43
N ILE A 184 1.98 13.68 8.41
CA ILE A 184 2.75 13.30 7.22
C ILE A 184 3.24 14.57 6.49
N LEU A 185 2.36 15.57 6.30
CA LEU A 185 2.74 16.82 5.64
C LEU A 185 3.84 17.55 6.41
N ALA A 186 3.73 17.64 7.74
CA ALA A 186 4.74 18.24 8.59
C ALA A 186 6.09 17.50 8.53
N ALA A 187 6.05 16.16 8.41
CA ALA A 187 7.28 15.36 8.28
C ALA A 187 7.94 15.48 6.89
N CYS A 188 7.24 16.03 5.89
CA CYS A 188 7.80 16.30 4.55
C CYS A 188 8.58 17.63 4.48
N GLU A 189 8.44 18.52 5.46
CA GLU A 189 9.13 19.81 5.50
C GLU A 189 10.59 19.68 5.98
#